data_ac2afb7f13fd6ed2f7682ea496c352d6
#
_entry.id   ac2afb7f13fd6ed2f7682ea496c352d6
#
_cell.length_a   1.000
_cell.length_b   1.000
_cell.length_c   1.000
_cell.angle_alpha   90.00
_cell.angle_beta   90.00
_cell.angle_gamma   90.00
#
_symmetry.space_group_name_H-M   'P 1'
#
loop_
_entity.id
_entity.type
_entity.pdbx_description
1 polymer ?
#
loop_
_entity_poly.entity_id
_entity_poly.type
_entity_poly.pdbx_seq_one_letter_code
_entity_poly.pdbx_strand_id
1 'polypeptide(L)' 'MPVQAAAASWFDRMPRIKQRFPYLKVSKAPSIVEDRDKFVAYLARTHHLTLTEAREEVDDFLYIESLLKELDGRTN' A
#
# COMPACT_ATOMS: atom_id res chain seq x y z
N MET A 1 -1.00 -21.23 -3.99
CA MET A 1 -1.02 -20.74 -5.36
C MET A 1 -0.26 -19.44 -5.46
N PRO A 2 0.96 -19.49 -5.98
CA PRO A 2 1.80 -18.28 -5.98
C PRO A 2 1.26 -17.13 -6.81
N VAL A 3 0.61 -17.45 -7.92
CA VAL A 3 0.08 -16.41 -8.79
C VAL A 3 -1.03 -15.61 -8.12
N GLN A 4 -1.87 -16.31 -7.37
CA GLN A 4 -2.98 -15.67 -6.68
C GLN A 4 -2.56 -14.93 -5.42
N ALA A 5 -1.43 -15.28 -4.87
CA ALA A 5 -0.93 -14.66 -3.65
C ALA A 5 -0.66 -13.16 -3.84
N ALA A 6 -0.13 -12.77 -4.99
CA ALA A 6 0.14 -11.35 -5.26
C ALA A 6 -1.16 -10.54 -5.35
N ALA A 7 -2.16 -11.07 -6.07
CA ALA A 7 -3.45 -10.39 -6.19
C ALA A 7 -4.17 -10.34 -4.85
N ALA A 8 -4.15 -11.46 -4.11
CA ALA A 8 -4.75 -11.51 -2.79
C ALA A 8 -4.09 -10.51 -1.85
N SER A 9 -2.77 -10.37 -1.94
CA SER A 9 -2.04 -9.42 -1.11
C SER A 9 -2.48 -7.98 -1.38
N TRP A 10 -2.70 -7.63 -2.66
CA TRP A 10 -3.19 -6.31 -3.01
C TRP A 10 -4.58 -6.06 -2.46
N PHE A 11 -5.50 -7.00 -2.67
CA PHE A 11 -6.87 -6.87 -2.16
C PHE A 11 -6.92 -6.84 -0.65
N ASP A 12 -6.07 -7.61 0.02
CA ASP A 12 -5.98 -7.59 1.47
C ASP A 12 -5.55 -6.24 2.00
N ARG A 13 -4.70 -5.54 1.27
CA ARG A 13 -4.20 -4.24 1.67
C ARG A 13 -5.17 -3.10 1.40
N MET A 14 -6.11 -3.28 0.48
CA MET A 14 -7.01 -2.20 0.10
C MET A 14 -7.75 -1.55 1.27
N PRO A 15 -8.37 -2.30 2.19
CA PRO A 15 -9.05 -1.67 3.32
C PRO A 15 -8.10 -0.85 4.20
N ARG A 16 -6.88 -1.34 4.41
CA ARG A 16 -5.90 -0.63 5.22
C ARG A 16 -5.37 0.60 4.50
N ILE A 17 -5.20 0.50 3.18
CA ILE A 17 -4.79 1.63 2.36
C ILE A 17 -5.84 2.73 2.41
N LYS A 18 -7.10 2.36 2.29
CA LYS A 18 -8.20 3.31 2.35
C LYS A 18 -8.29 3.99 3.70
N GLN A 19 -8.04 3.26 4.77
CA GLN A 19 -8.01 3.81 6.11
C GLN A 19 -6.86 4.80 6.30
N ARG A 20 -5.69 4.46 5.79
CA ARG A 20 -4.49 5.27 5.93
C ARG A 20 -4.52 6.49 5.02
N PHE A 21 -5.09 6.32 3.82
CA PHE A 21 -5.12 7.36 2.80
C PHE A 21 -6.56 7.56 2.32
N PRO A 22 -7.40 8.25 3.10
CA PRO A 22 -8.84 8.30 2.84
C PRO A 22 -9.23 9.02 1.55
N TYR A 23 -8.40 9.91 1.03
CA TYR A 23 -8.72 10.63 -0.20
C TYR A 23 -8.28 9.90 -1.46
N LEU A 24 -7.66 8.77 -1.31
CA LEU A 24 -7.18 7.97 -2.42
C LEU A 24 -8.28 7.00 -2.84
N LYS A 25 -8.58 6.97 -4.14
CA LYS A 25 -9.57 6.02 -4.66
C LYS A 25 -8.87 4.72 -4.99
N VAL A 26 -9.02 3.75 -4.12
CA VAL A 26 -8.29 2.48 -4.21
C VAL A 26 -8.59 1.76 -5.51
N SER A 27 -9.83 1.85 -6.01
CA SER A 27 -10.22 1.18 -7.25
C SER A 27 -9.50 1.75 -8.48
N LYS A 28 -8.99 2.97 -8.40
CA LYS A 28 -8.29 3.63 -9.50
C LYS A 28 -6.81 3.75 -9.27
N ALA A 29 -6.34 3.38 -8.10
CA ALA A 29 -4.93 3.54 -7.73
C ALA A 29 -4.09 2.46 -8.40
N PRO A 30 -2.85 2.79 -8.82
CA PRO A 30 -1.89 1.77 -9.23
C PRO A 30 -1.58 0.85 -8.06
N SER A 31 -1.09 -0.35 -8.36
CA SER A 31 -0.72 -1.28 -7.31
C SER A 31 0.47 -0.75 -6.52
N ILE A 32 0.33 -0.71 -5.18
CA ILE A 32 1.41 -0.28 -4.30
C ILE A 32 2.60 -1.25 -4.35
N VAL A 33 2.35 -2.47 -4.78
CA VAL A 33 3.38 -3.50 -4.85
C VAL A 33 4.04 -3.52 -6.22
N GLU A 34 3.25 -3.50 -7.28
CA GLU A 34 3.75 -3.67 -8.66
C GLU A 34 4.15 -2.35 -9.30
N ASP A 35 3.44 -1.28 -9.01
CA ASP A 35 3.66 0.05 -9.61
C ASP A 35 3.88 1.08 -8.51
N ARG A 36 4.86 0.84 -7.66
CA ARG A 36 5.09 1.67 -6.48
C ARG A 36 5.28 3.15 -6.79
N ASP A 37 6.09 3.44 -7.81
CA ASP A 37 6.35 4.83 -8.18
C ASP A 37 5.08 5.55 -8.64
N LYS A 38 4.25 4.84 -9.39
CA LYS A 38 2.98 5.40 -9.84
C LYS A 38 2.03 5.58 -8.67
N PHE A 39 2.05 4.66 -7.72
CA PHE A 39 1.24 4.80 -6.51
C PHE A 39 1.66 6.02 -5.71
N VAL A 40 2.98 6.23 -5.56
CA VAL A 40 3.52 7.39 -4.86
C VAL A 40 3.03 8.68 -5.53
N ALA A 41 3.10 8.76 -6.85
CA ALA A 41 2.67 9.95 -7.58
C ALA A 41 1.17 10.18 -7.41
N TYR A 42 0.38 9.12 -7.45
CA TYR A 42 -1.06 9.22 -7.26
C TYR A 42 -1.40 9.70 -5.84
N LEU A 43 -0.73 9.14 -4.85
CA LEU A 43 -0.91 9.54 -3.46
C LEU A 43 -0.55 11.01 -3.26
N ALA A 44 0.58 11.44 -3.84
CA ALA A 44 1.02 12.83 -3.74
C ALA A 44 -0.06 13.79 -4.23
N ARG A 45 -0.67 13.46 -5.38
CA ARG A 45 -1.72 14.31 -5.94
C ARG A 45 -2.98 14.34 -5.09
N THR A 46 -3.42 13.19 -4.63
CA THR A 46 -4.69 13.10 -3.90
C THR A 46 -4.61 13.70 -2.51
N HIS A 47 -3.43 13.72 -1.92
CA HIS A 47 -3.25 14.23 -0.55
C HIS A 47 -2.44 15.51 -0.50
N HIS A 48 -2.15 16.12 -1.64
CA HIS A 48 -1.40 17.38 -1.73
C HIS A 48 -0.04 17.29 -1.02
N LEU A 49 0.66 16.20 -1.29
CA LEU A 49 1.99 15.96 -0.73
C LEU A 49 3.04 16.13 -1.81
N THR A 50 4.27 16.41 -1.39
CA THR A 50 5.39 16.31 -2.32
C THR A 50 5.65 14.84 -2.62
N LEU A 51 6.40 14.58 -3.69
CA LEU A 51 6.77 13.20 -4.00
C LEU A 51 7.59 12.57 -2.89
N THR A 52 8.48 13.34 -2.27
CA THR A 52 9.29 12.85 -1.15
C THR A 52 8.41 12.47 0.04
N GLU A 53 7.47 13.34 0.39
CA GLU A 53 6.55 13.06 1.49
C GLU A 53 5.71 11.83 1.20
N ALA A 54 5.17 11.74 -0.03
CA ALA A 54 4.34 10.60 -0.40
C ALA A 54 5.15 9.30 -0.37
N ARG A 55 6.39 9.35 -0.83
CA ARG A 55 7.27 8.18 -0.80
C ARG A 55 7.53 7.72 0.63
N GLU A 56 7.77 8.65 1.54
CA GLU A 56 7.97 8.33 2.94
C GLU A 56 6.73 7.68 3.55
N GLU A 57 5.56 8.20 3.21
CA GLU A 57 4.31 7.61 3.70
C GLU A 57 4.11 6.19 3.19
N VAL A 58 4.42 5.95 1.91
CA VAL A 58 4.32 4.62 1.32
C VAL A 58 5.32 3.67 1.96
N ASP A 59 6.56 4.11 2.14
CA ASP A 59 7.60 3.30 2.76
C ASP A 59 7.19 2.90 4.18
N ASP A 60 6.66 3.85 4.93
CA ASP A 60 6.20 3.62 6.29
C ASP A 60 5.05 2.62 6.33
N PHE A 61 4.08 2.79 5.43
CA PHE A 61 2.96 1.88 5.34
C PHE A 61 3.42 0.45 5.04
N LEU A 62 4.32 0.30 4.06
CA LEU A 62 4.83 -1.02 3.69
C LEU A 62 5.65 -1.65 4.80
N TYR A 63 6.38 -0.84 5.55
CA TYR A 63 7.13 -1.33 6.70
C TYR A 63 6.18 -1.91 7.76
N ILE A 64 5.14 -1.18 8.09
CA ILE A 64 4.14 -1.64 9.06
C ILE A 64 3.47 -2.93 8.57
N GLU A 65 3.13 -2.98 7.28
CA GLU A 65 2.54 -4.18 6.69
C GLU A 65 3.44 -5.39 6.83
N SER A 66 4.75 -5.19 6.64
CA SER A 66 5.69 -6.30 6.78
C SER A 66 5.81 -6.77 8.22
N LEU A 67 5.72 -5.86 9.19
CA LEU A 67 5.72 -6.23 10.60
C LEU A 67 4.49 -7.06 10.95
N LEU A 68 3.33 -6.66 10.46
CA LEU A 68 2.10 -7.40 10.71
C LEU A 68 2.17 -8.81 10.12
N LYS A 69 2.76 -8.93 8.94
CA LYS A 69 2.94 -10.22 8.30
C LYS A 69 3.87 -11.12 9.11
N GLU A 70 4.94 -10.55 9.66
CA GLU A 70 5.86 -11.32 10.51
C GLU A 70 5.18 -11.83 11.76
N LEU A 71 4.35 -11.00 12.39
CA LEU A 71 3.61 -11.41 13.58
C LEU A 71 2.64 -12.53 13.27
N ASP A 72 1.96 -12.46 12.14
CA ASP A 72 1.08 -13.54 11.69
C ASP A 72 1.86 -14.84 11.50
N GLY A 73 3.04 -14.75 10.90
CA GLY A 73 3.88 -15.92 10.69
C GLY A 73 4.34 -16.56 11.98
N ARG A 74 4.50 -15.77 13.03
CA ARG A 74 4.95 -16.27 14.33
C ARG A 74 3.86 -17.01 15.09
N THR A 75 2.60 -16.66 14.85
CA THR A 75 1.50 -17.30 15.56
C THR A 75 1.22 -18.70 15.07
N ASN A 76 1.79 -19.07 13.97
CA ASN A 76 1.66 -20.41 13.43
C ASN A 76 2.81 -21.30 13.91
#